data_03785b4380b0e77963bba3fd142857be
#
_entry.id   03785b4380b0e77963bba3fd142857be
#
_cell.length_a   1.000
_cell.length_b   1.000
_cell.length_c   1.000
_cell.angle_alpha   90.00
_cell.angle_beta   90.00
_cell.angle_gamma   90.00
#
_symmetry.space_group_name_H-M   'P 1'
#
loop_
_entity.id
_entity.type
_entity.pdbx_description
1 polymer ?
#
loop_
_entity_poly.entity_id
_entity_poly.type
_entity_poly.pdbx_seq_one_letter_code
_entity_poly.pdbx_strand_id
1 'polypeptide(L)' 'MNLESKLEALLFFKGEPVTKKKMATILACDREELESALSALERNLENRGLCVISNGDEIEMRTSPDA' A
#
# COMPACT_ATOMS: atom_id res chain seq x y z
N MET A 1 -8.54 8.13 11.18
CA MET A 1 -8.17 7.49 9.92
C MET A 1 -7.67 6.08 10.21
N ASN A 2 -8.21 5.08 9.52
CA ASN A 2 -7.79 3.70 9.77
C ASN A 2 -6.45 3.38 9.10
N LEU A 3 -5.90 2.21 9.41
CA LEU A 3 -4.58 1.83 8.92
C LEU A 3 -4.53 1.75 7.38
N GLU A 4 -5.59 1.22 6.77
CA GLU A 4 -5.69 1.14 5.32
C GLU A 4 -5.57 2.52 4.68
N SER A 5 -6.28 3.51 5.21
CA SER A 5 -6.26 4.87 4.68
C SER A 5 -4.90 5.53 4.88
N LYS A 6 -4.26 5.27 6.02
CA LYS A 6 -2.91 5.78 6.27
C LYS A 6 -1.91 5.17 5.29
N LEU A 7 -2.05 3.88 5.02
CA LEU A 7 -1.18 3.18 4.07
C LEU A 7 -1.35 3.77 2.68
N GLU A 8 -2.58 3.98 2.26
CA GLU A 8 -2.88 4.57 0.95
C GLU A 8 -2.23 5.94 0.82
N ALA A 9 -2.45 6.80 1.81
CA ALA A 9 -1.92 8.15 1.79
C ALA A 9 -0.39 8.16 1.74
N LEU A 10 0.23 7.27 2.50
CA LEU A 10 1.68 7.21 2.57
C LEU A 10 2.29 6.68 1.27
N LEU A 11 1.68 5.67 0.66
CA LEU A 11 2.14 5.15 -0.62
C LEU A 11 2.01 6.20 -1.72
N PHE A 12 0.91 6.94 -1.70
CA PHE A 12 0.70 8.03 -2.65
C PHE A 12 1.75 9.12 -2.47
N PHE A 13 2.01 9.49 -1.22
CA PHE A 13 2.99 10.53 -0.90
C PHE A 13 4.39 10.14 -1.34
N LYS A 14 4.78 8.89 -1.10
CA LYS A 14 6.13 8.42 -1.44
C LYS A 14 6.38 8.40 -2.94
N GLY A 15 5.42 7.94 -3.72
CA GLY A 15 5.55 7.90 -5.18
C GLY A 15 6.66 7.00 -5.69
N GLU A 16 7.20 6.12 -4.85
CA GLU A 16 8.28 5.21 -5.22
C GLU A 16 8.18 3.95 -4.35
N PRO A 17 8.86 2.86 -4.73
CA PRO A 17 8.80 1.62 -3.93
C PRO A 17 9.31 1.82 -2.51
N VAL A 18 8.61 1.22 -1.56
CA VAL A 18 8.97 1.26 -0.14
C VAL A 18 8.92 -0.17 0.38
N THR A 19 9.87 -0.55 1.22
CA THR A 19 9.84 -1.90 1.79
C THR A 19 8.70 -2.03 2.79
N LYS A 20 8.15 -3.23 2.87
CA LYS A 20 7.08 -3.51 3.85
C LYS A 20 7.58 -3.26 5.28
N LYS A 21 8.85 -3.62 5.55
CA LYS A 21 9.46 -3.40 6.85
C LYS A 21 9.45 -1.92 7.22
N LYS A 22 9.89 -1.07 6.29
CA LYS A 22 9.93 0.37 6.53
C LYS A 22 8.53 0.93 6.72
N MET A 23 7.58 0.46 5.89
CA MET A 23 6.20 0.91 5.98
C MET A 23 5.59 0.54 7.33
N ALA A 24 5.82 -0.68 7.80
CA ALA A 24 5.33 -1.11 9.11
C ALA A 24 5.90 -0.25 10.23
N THR A 25 7.17 0.10 10.13
CA THR A 25 7.83 0.97 11.10
C THR A 25 7.18 2.37 11.12
N ILE A 26 7.00 2.95 9.94
CA ILE A 26 6.40 4.27 9.82
C ILE A 26 4.98 4.29 10.37
N LEU A 27 4.20 3.25 10.06
CA LEU A 27 2.81 3.15 10.49
C LEU A 27 2.65 2.62 11.92
N ALA A 28 3.75 2.24 12.56
CA ALA A 28 3.77 1.68 13.91
C ALA A 28 2.83 0.48 14.04
N CYS A 29 2.90 -0.43 13.07
CA CYS A 29 2.10 -1.64 13.07
C CYS A 29 3.00 -2.86 12.86
N ASP A 30 2.48 -4.05 13.16
CA ASP A 30 3.25 -5.27 12.91
C ASP A 30 2.99 -5.74 11.48
N ARG A 31 3.71 -6.80 11.07
CA ARG A 31 3.64 -7.30 9.70
C ARG A 31 2.25 -7.82 9.35
N GLU A 32 1.61 -8.48 10.30
CA GLU A 32 0.28 -9.04 10.07
C GLU A 32 -0.75 -7.93 9.84
N GLU A 33 -0.68 -6.89 10.65
CA GLU A 33 -1.55 -5.72 10.48
C GLU A 33 -1.31 -5.05 9.13
N LEU A 34 -0.05 -4.95 8.74
CA LEU A 34 0.29 -4.35 7.45
C LEU A 34 -0.26 -5.18 6.31
N GLU A 35 -0.10 -6.51 6.35
CA GLU A 35 -0.59 -7.37 5.27
C GLU A 35 -2.12 -7.31 5.16
N SER A 36 -2.81 -7.23 6.29
CA SER A 36 -4.27 -7.07 6.28
C SER A 36 -4.68 -5.75 5.64
N ALA A 37 -3.99 -4.68 6.00
CA ALA A 37 -4.27 -3.35 5.43
C ALA A 37 -3.99 -3.32 3.93
N LEU A 38 -2.90 -3.98 3.49
CA LEU A 38 -2.58 -4.07 2.07
C LEU A 38 -3.66 -4.80 1.30
N SER A 39 -4.13 -5.93 1.83
CA SER A 39 -5.19 -6.70 1.18
C SER A 39 -6.47 -5.89 1.06
N ALA A 40 -6.82 -5.15 2.11
CA ALA A 40 -8.02 -4.31 2.08
C ALA A 40 -7.87 -3.19 1.06
N LEU A 41 -6.69 -2.57 1.00
CA LEU A 41 -6.42 -1.49 0.06
C LEU A 41 -6.49 -2.00 -1.38
N GLU A 42 -5.89 -3.16 -1.66
CA GLU A 42 -5.94 -3.75 -3.00
C GLU A 42 -7.39 -4.01 -3.44
N ARG A 43 -8.23 -4.52 -2.54
CA ARG A 43 -9.64 -4.75 -2.86
C ARG A 43 -10.37 -3.44 -3.15
N ASN A 44 -10.09 -2.41 -2.36
CA ASN A 44 -10.75 -1.12 -2.53
C ASN A 44 -10.31 -0.41 -3.80
N LEU A 45 -9.16 -0.76 -4.35
CA LEU A 45 -8.65 -0.15 -5.58
C LEU A 45 -9.01 -0.95 -6.84
N GLU A 46 -9.70 -2.08 -6.69
CA GLU A 46 -10.14 -2.87 -7.84
C GLU A 46 -11.00 -2.01 -8.76
N ASN A 47 -10.73 -2.11 -10.06
CA ASN A 47 -11.44 -1.37 -11.11
C ASN A 47 -11.33 0.14 -10.99
N ARG A 48 -10.29 0.61 -10.32
CA ARG A 48 -9.99 2.03 -10.21
C ARG A 48 -8.73 2.38 -10.97
N GLY A 49 -8.42 3.66 -11.06
CA GLY A 49 -7.26 4.13 -11.80
C GLY A 49 -5.91 3.91 -11.12
N LEU A 50 -5.92 3.51 -9.87
CA LEU A 50 -4.69 3.23 -9.10
C LEU A 50 -4.67 1.79 -8.65
N CYS A 51 -3.46 1.26 -8.48
CA CYS A 51 -3.28 -0.10 -7.96
C CYS A 51 -2.01 -0.14 -7.12
N VAL A 52 -1.88 -1.18 -6.30
CA VAL A 52 -0.67 -1.42 -5.52
C VAL A 52 0.12 -2.53 -6.20
N ILE A 53 1.38 -2.27 -6.45
CA ILE A 53 2.30 -3.24 -7.04
C ILE A 53 3.21 -3.76 -5.93
N SER A 54 3.31 -5.07 -5.81
CA SER A 54 4.23 -5.72 -4.87
C SER A 54 5.32 -6.40 -5.66
N ASN A 55 6.57 -6.14 -5.28
CA ASN A 55 7.73 -6.75 -5.93
C ASN A 55 8.69 -7.19 -4.83
N GLY A 56 8.63 -8.47 -4.47
CA GLY A 56 9.37 -8.97 -3.34
C GLY A 56 8.86 -8.33 -2.06
N ASP A 57 9.73 -7.67 -1.31
CA ASP A 57 9.35 -7.01 -0.07
C ASP A 57 9.00 -5.54 -0.26
N GLU A 58 9.02 -5.05 -1.51
CA GLU A 58 8.69 -3.66 -1.81
C GLU A 58 7.28 -3.51 -2.32
N ILE A 59 6.66 -2.38 -1.99
CA ILE A 59 5.32 -2.03 -2.45
C ILE A 59 5.33 -0.59 -2.94
N GLU A 60 4.50 -0.32 -3.93
CA GLU A 60 4.32 1.04 -4.42
C GLU A 60 2.93 1.19 -5.03
N MET A 61 2.47 2.43 -5.14
CA MET A 61 1.20 2.73 -5.77
C MET A 61 1.48 3.26 -7.18
N ARG A 62 0.76 2.75 -8.16
CA ARG A 62 0.93 3.11 -9.56
C ARG A 62 -0.42 3.22 -10.23
N THR A 63 -0.43 3.80 -11.43
CA THR A 63 -1.65 3.80 -12.23
C THR A 63 -1.94 2.38 -12.72
N SER A 64 -3.21 2.05 -12.79
CA SER A 64 -3.62 0.72 -13.25
C SER A 64 -3.29 0.54 -14.73
N PRO A 65 -2.96 -0.70 -15.17
CA PRO A 65 -2.65 -0.96 -16.58
C PRO A 65 -3.78 -0.56 -17.53
N ASP A 66 -5.02 -0.58 -17.03
CA ASP A 66 -6.20 -0.24 -17.84
C ASP A 66 -6.51 1.26 -17.84
N ALA A 67 -5.75 2.05 -17.11
CA ALA A 67 -6.00 3.49 -17.00
C ALA A 67 -5.36 4.26 -18.15
#